data_0fd5c96238db43dc16740eb7485c519a
#
_entry.id   0fd5c96238db43dc16740eb7485c519a
#
_cell.length_a   1.000
_cell.length_b   1.000
_cell.length_c   1.000
_cell.angle_alpha   90.00
_cell.angle_beta   90.00
_cell.angle_gamma   90.00
#
_symmetry.space_group_name_H-M   'P 1'
#
loop_
_entity.id
_entity.type
_entity.pdbx_description
1 polymer ?
#
loop_
_entity_poly.entity_id
_entity_poly.type
_entity_poly.pdbx_seq_one_letter_code
_entity_poly.pdbx_strand_id
1 'polypeptide(L)'
;MKNEVDGRREIASRNTAWANNIARKLTRWGVTPNQISMMSVFFAMVGCLLLIGTVIYPDFNKYVTYILFIVCMQSRLLCNLFDGMVAIEGGKKSANGDLYNDMPDRFADALFIIPVGYVAGGFGVELGWLGALLAVMTAYFRWIGAYKTH
;
A
#
# COMPACT_ATOMS: atom_id res chain seq x y z
N MET A 1 -24.62 8.22 -19.93
CA MET A 1 -24.66 6.85 -19.43
C MET A 1 -23.43 6.68 -18.56
N LYS A 2 -23.60 6.69 -17.21
CA LYS A 2 -22.53 6.41 -16.25
C LYS A 2 -22.27 4.90 -16.32
N ASN A 3 -21.09 4.49 -16.78
CA ASN A 3 -20.64 3.11 -16.63
C ASN A 3 -20.29 2.92 -15.14
N GLU A 4 -21.22 2.43 -14.36
CA GLU A 4 -20.98 1.87 -13.05
C GLU A 4 -20.08 0.65 -13.24
N VAL A 5 -18.80 0.80 -12.84
CA VAL A 5 -17.91 -0.33 -12.69
C VAL A 5 -18.27 -0.97 -11.36
N ASP A 6 -19.14 -1.99 -11.49
CA ASP A 6 -19.71 -2.76 -10.38
C ASP A 6 -18.64 -3.24 -9.40
N GLY A 7 -18.84 -2.99 -8.10
CA GLY A 7 -18.07 -3.57 -7.00
C GLY A 7 -16.88 -2.78 -6.43
N ARG A 8 -16.51 -1.62 -6.97
CA ARG A 8 -15.41 -0.80 -6.40
C ARG A 8 -15.93 0.32 -5.49
N ARG A 9 -15.46 0.32 -4.23
CA ARG A 9 -15.70 1.42 -3.30
C ARG A 9 -15.29 2.75 -3.93
N GLU A 10 -16.21 3.72 -4.02
CA GLU A 10 -15.89 5.09 -4.41
C GLU A 10 -14.97 5.72 -3.35
N ILE A 11 -13.71 5.93 -3.72
CA ILE A 11 -12.76 6.65 -2.88
C ILE A 11 -12.80 8.12 -3.34
N ALA A 12 -13.28 9.01 -2.49
CA ALA A 12 -13.44 10.43 -2.79
C ALA A 12 -12.13 11.09 -3.30
N SER A 13 -10.96 10.64 -2.83
CA SER A 13 -9.66 11.13 -3.29
C SER A 13 -9.35 10.84 -4.76
N ARG A 14 -9.95 9.81 -5.37
CA ARG A 14 -9.80 9.50 -6.81
C ARG A 14 -10.48 10.52 -7.70
N ASN A 15 -11.51 11.18 -7.22
CA ASN A 15 -12.31 12.15 -7.98
C ASN A 15 -11.75 13.58 -7.87
N THR A 16 -10.60 13.77 -7.23
CA THR A 16 -9.98 15.09 -7.09
C THR A 16 -9.19 15.48 -8.36
N ALA A 17 -9.26 16.75 -8.73
CA ALA A 17 -8.60 17.25 -9.93
C ALA A 17 -7.08 17.05 -9.91
N TRP A 18 -6.43 17.18 -8.73
CA TRP A 18 -5.00 16.99 -8.59
C TRP A 18 -4.59 15.53 -8.81
N ALA A 19 -5.34 14.56 -8.26
CA ALA A 19 -5.06 13.15 -8.43
C ALA A 19 -5.19 12.72 -9.90
N ASN A 20 -6.26 13.17 -10.58
CA ASN A 20 -6.46 12.93 -12.00
C ASN A 20 -5.35 13.54 -12.87
N ASN A 21 -4.87 14.73 -12.53
CA ASN A 21 -3.77 15.38 -13.26
C ASN A 21 -2.46 14.59 -13.12
N ILE A 22 -2.15 14.11 -11.90
CA ILE A 22 -0.95 13.30 -11.65
C ILE A 22 -1.06 11.94 -12.37
N ALA A 23 -2.20 11.25 -12.26
CA ALA A 23 -2.41 9.96 -12.91
C ALA A 23 -2.23 10.08 -14.44
N ARG A 24 -2.83 11.09 -15.08
CA ARG A 24 -2.65 11.37 -16.51
C ARG A 24 -1.19 11.65 -16.87
N LYS A 25 -0.46 12.36 -16.01
CA LYS A 25 0.97 12.66 -16.22
C LYS A 25 1.81 11.39 -16.15
N LEU A 26 1.56 10.54 -15.16
CA LEU A 26 2.22 9.23 -15.01
C LEU A 26 1.95 8.32 -16.22
N THR A 27 0.69 8.26 -16.67
CA THR A 27 0.31 7.48 -17.87
C THR A 27 1.02 8.00 -19.13
N ARG A 28 1.11 9.32 -19.30
CA ARG A 28 1.85 9.93 -20.44
C ARG A 28 3.35 9.63 -20.40
N TRP A 29 3.95 9.51 -19.22
CA TRP A 29 5.35 9.11 -19.05
C TRP A 29 5.58 7.60 -19.22
N GLY A 30 4.53 6.84 -19.51
CA GLY A 30 4.61 5.39 -19.73
C GLY A 30 4.78 4.59 -18.44
N VAL A 31 4.58 5.21 -17.26
CA VAL A 31 4.66 4.51 -15.98
C VAL A 31 3.54 3.48 -15.91
N THR A 32 3.91 2.25 -15.56
CA THR A 32 2.97 1.13 -15.45
C THR A 32 2.42 0.99 -14.02
N PRO A 33 1.19 0.48 -13.84
CA PRO A 33 0.65 0.21 -12.51
C PRO A 33 1.58 -0.64 -11.65
N ASN A 34 2.19 -1.69 -12.25
CA ASN A 34 3.12 -2.58 -11.56
C ASN A 34 4.37 -1.85 -11.03
N GLN A 35 4.91 -0.88 -11.78
CA GLN A 35 6.03 -0.05 -11.31
C GLN A 35 5.62 0.78 -10.09
N ILE A 36 4.40 1.31 -10.06
CA ILE A 36 3.88 2.08 -8.93
C ILE A 36 3.69 1.18 -7.71
N SER A 37 3.16 -0.04 -7.89
CA SER A 37 3.03 -1.03 -6.82
C SER A 37 4.38 -1.46 -6.25
N MET A 38 5.42 -1.63 -7.10
CA MET A 38 6.79 -1.90 -6.64
C MET A 38 7.37 -0.73 -5.84
N MET A 39 7.10 0.52 -6.25
CA MET A 39 7.50 1.71 -5.48
C MET A 39 6.79 1.76 -4.12
N SER A 40 5.54 1.31 -4.02
CA SER A 40 4.82 1.16 -2.77
C SER A 40 5.56 0.25 -1.79
N VAL A 41 5.99 -0.94 -2.25
CA VAL A 41 6.79 -1.88 -1.43
C VAL A 41 8.15 -1.28 -1.05
N PHE A 42 8.79 -0.55 -1.95
CA PHE A 42 10.06 0.13 -1.65
C PHE A 42 9.91 1.13 -0.50
N PHE A 43 8.87 1.99 -0.52
CA PHE A 43 8.60 2.90 0.60
C PHE A 43 8.29 2.16 1.90
N ALA A 44 7.57 1.04 1.83
CA ALA A 44 7.30 0.21 3.00
C ALA A 44 8.59 -0.39 3.58
N MET A 45 9.49 -0.86 2.73
CA MET A 45 10.80 -1.39 3.15
C MET A 45 11.66 -0.32 3.81
N VAL A 46 11.75 0.88 3.22
CA VAL A 46 12.47 2.01 3.82
C VAL A 46 11.87 2.36 5.18
N GLY A 47 10.54 2.45 5.29
CA GLY A 47 9.86 2.71 6.56
C GLY A 47 10.15 1.64 7.62
N CYS A 48 10.13 0.36 7.23
CA CYS A 48 10.50 -0.76 8.09
C CYS A 48 11.92 -0.62 8.63
N LEU A 49 12.90 -0.38 7.75
CA LEU A 49 14.30 -0.22 8.12
C LEU A 49 14.53 0.98 9.06
N LEU A 50 13.83 2.09 8.83
CA LEU A 50 13.89 3.26 9.69
C LEU A 50 13.42 2.92 11.11
N LEU A 51 12.29 2.25 11.28
CA LEU A 51 11.78 1.89 12.60
C LEU A 51 12.65 0.85 13.30
N ILE A 52 13.07 -0.21 12.60
CA ILE A 52 13.96 -1.23 13.15
C ILE A 52 15.31 -0.57 13.56
N GLY A 53 15.80 0.40 12.77
CA GLY A 53 16.98 1.19 13.10
C GLY A 53 16.90 1.86 14.48
N THR A 54 15.72 2.35 14.88
CA THR A 54 15.54 2.97 16.22
C THR A 54 15.60 1.96 17.38
N VAL A 55 15.32 0.70 17.09
CA VAL A 55 15.40 -0.38 18.09
C VAL A 55 16.85 -0.86 18.25
N ILE A 56 17.60 -0.96 17.14
CA ILE A 56 18.97 -1.48 17.11
C ILE A 56 19.97 -0.41 17.58
N TYR A 57 19.74 0.84 17.20
CA TYR A 57 20.65 1.97 17.49
C TYR A 57 19.95 2.99 18.39
N PRO A 58 20.16 2.96 19.72
CA PRO A 58 19.51 3.86 20.68
C PRO A 58 19.81 5.35 20.44
N ASP A 59 20.98 5.66 19.86
CA ASP A 59 21.43 7.03 19.54
C ASP A 59 20.74 7.63 18.30
N PHE A 60 19.93 6.87 17.61
CA PHE A 60 19.18 7.35 16.46
C PHE A 60 18.15 8.39 16.87
N ASN A 61 18.10 9.52 16.16
CA ASN A 61 17.11 10.56 16.46
C ASN A 61 15.69 10.06 16.15
N LYS A 62 14.99 9.58 17.17
CA LYS A 62 13.66 8.95 17.07
C LYS A 62 12.63 9.87 16.41
N TYR A 63 12.68 11.19 16.71
CA TYR A 63 11.71 12.14 16.13
C TYR A 63 11.86 12.26 14.61
N VAL A 64 13.09 12.44 14.13
CA VAL A 64 13.37 12.50 12.69
C VAL A 64 12.96 11.18 12.01
N THR A 65 13.29 10.06 12.63
CA THR A 65 12.95 8.73 12.09
C THR A 65 11.45 8.52 12.00
N TYR A 66 10.68 8.91 13.01
CA TYR A 66 9.22 8.80 12.99
C TYR A 66 8.59 9.71 11.94
N ILE A 67 9.11 10.92 11.73
CA ILE A 67 8.64 11.80 10.64
C ILE A 67 8.91 11.16 9.28
N LEU A 68 10.11 10.63 9.06
CA LEU A 68 10.45 9.94 7.82
C LEU A 68 9.61 8.68 7.60
N PHE A 69 9.33 7.93 8.66
CA PHE A 69 8.41 6.79 8.61
C PHE A 69 7.00 7.20 8.17
N ILE A 70 6.46 8.29 8.72
CA ILE A 70 5.15 8.84 8.32
C ILE A 70 5.18 9.24 6.85
N VAL A 71 6.25 9.88 6.37
CA VAL A 71 6.41 10.23 4.94
C VAL A 71 6.42 8.98 4.07
N CYS A 72 7.13 7.92 4.46
CA CYS A 72 7.13 6.64 3.75
C CYS A 72 5.72 6.03 3.69
N MET A 73 4.99 6.04 4.81
CA MET A 73 3.62 5.54 4.88
C MET A 73 2.68 6.32 3.95
N GLN A 74 2.76 7.66 3.95
CA GLN A 74 1.94 8.50 3.06
C GLN A 74 2.30 8.26 1.59
N SER A 75 3.60 8.15 1.27
CA SER A 75 4.06 7.86 -0.09
C SER A 75 3.54 6.51 -0.58
N ARG A 76 3.54 5.49 0.29
CA ARG A 76 2.95 4.18 -0.01
C ARG A 76 1.45 4.28 -0.30
N LEU A 77 0.69 5.04 0.52
CA LEU A 77 -0.74 5.23 0.29
C LEU A 77 -1.03 5.97 -1.01
N LEU A 78 -0.18 6.93 -1.39
CA LEU A 78 -0.27 7.61 -2.69
C LEU A 78 0.01 6.65 -3.85
N CYS A 79 1.02 5.79 -3.74
CA CYS A 79 1.28 4.76 -4.74
C CYS A 79 0.05 3.86 -4.94
N ASN A 80 -0.57 3.39 -3.86
CA ASN A 80 -1.79 2.56 -3.91
C ASN A 80 -3.00 3.31 -4.53
N LEU A 81 -3.06 4.64 -4.37
CA LEU A 81 -4.06 5.45 -5.05
C LEU A 81 -3.80 5.50 -6.57
N PHE A 82 -2.54 5.77 -6.96
CA PHE A 82 -2.18 6.03 -8.34
C PHE A 82 -2.08 4.77 -9.19
N ASP A 83 -1.68 3.60 -8.65
CA ASP A 83 -1.63 2.35 -9.42
C ASP A 83 -3.01 1.99 -10.00
N GLY A 84 -4.06 2.10 -9.16
CA GLY A 84 -5.43 1.88 -9.59
C GLY A 84 -5.94 2.92 -10.60
N MET A 85 -5.51 4.19 -10.49
CA MET A 85 -5.90 5.25 -11.42
C MET A 85 -5.21 5.08 -12.77
N VAL A 86 -3.91 4.80 -12.78
CA VAL A 86 -3.13 4.56 -14.01
C VAL A 86 -3.58 3.29 -14.72
N ALA A 87 -4.00 2.25 -13.99
CA ALA A 87 -4.57 1.03 -14.57
C ALA A 87 -5.86 1.31 -15.36
N ILE A 88 -6.71 2.21 -14.86
CA ILE A 88 -7.96 2.61 -15.51
C ILE A 88 -7.67 3.46 -16.75
N GLU A 89 -6.86 4.52 -16.61
CA GLU A 89 -6.55 5.45 -17.70
C GLU A 89 -5.73 4.78 -18.83
N GLY A 90 -4.86 3.83 -18.47
CA GLY A 90 -4.04 3.09 -19.43
C GLY A 90 -4.74 1.94 -20.14
N GLY A 91 -6.02 1.65 -19.85
CA GLY A 91 -6.77 0.52 -20.45
C GLY A 91 -6.17 -0.86 -20.18
N LYS A 92 -5.26 -0.97 -19.19
CA LYS A 92 -4.49 -2.19 -18.89
C LYS A 92 -5.14 -3.03 -17.78
N LYS A 93 -6.48 -3.07 -17.71
CA LYS A 93 -7.16 -4.01 -16.82
C LYS A 93 -6.97 -5.43 -17.36
N SER A 94 -6.19 -6.25 -16.66
CA SER A 94 -6.16 -7.70 -16.88
C SER A 94 -6.91 -8.40 -15.75
N ALA A 95 -7.59 -9.51 -16.05
CA ALA A 95 -8.30 -10.32 -15.06
C ALA A 95 -7.39 -10.80 -13.92
N ASN A 96 -6.09 -10.95 -14.18
CA ASN A 96 -5.08 -11.31 -13.18
C ASN A 96 -4.39 -10.07 -12.54
N GLY A 97 -4.64 -8.86 -13.05
CA GLY A 97 -3.99 -7.63 -12.58
C GLY A 97 -4.35 -7.29 -11.13
N ASP A 98 -5.57 -7.61 -10.72
CA ASP A 98 -6.04 -7.36 -9.35
C ASP A 98 -5.26 -8.21 -8.33
N LEU A 99 -4.88 -9.45 -8.67
CA LEU A 99 -4.06 -10.32 -7.81
C LEU A 99 -2.61 -9.81 -7.71
N TYR A 100 -2.02 -9.40 -8.85
CA TYR A 100 -0.65 -8.87 -8.89
C TYR A 100 -0.51 -7.53 -8.17
N ASN A 101 -1.57 -6.74 -8.05
CA ASN A 101 -1.58 -5.50 -7.27
C ASN A 101 -1.87 -5.74 -5.77
N ASP A 102 -2.69 -6.73 -5.43
CA ASP A 102 -3.10 -6.98 -4.04
C ASP A 102 -1.97 -7.62 -3.21
N MET A 103 -1.11 -8.45 -3.82
CA MET A 103 0.01 -9.08 -3.10
C MET A 103 1.05 -8.08 -2.58
N PRO A 104 1.59 -7.15 -3.39
CA PRO A 104 2.52 -6.13 -2.91
C PRO A 104 1.96 -5.30 -1.75
N ASP A 105 0.67 -5.00 -1.77
CA ASP A 105 -0.01 -4.28 -0.70
C ASP A 105 0.02 -5.04 0.64
N ARG A 106 -0.16 -6.36 0.62
CA ARG A 106 -0.09 -7.18 1.85
C ARG A 106 1.31 -7.22 2.43
N PHE A 107 2.33 -7.34 1.56
CA PHE A 107 3.73 -7.22 2.01
C PHE A 107 4.02 -5.84 2.61
N ALA A 108 3.56 -4.78 1.97
CA ALA A 108 3.73 -3.42 2.47
C ALA A 108 3.04 -3.22 3.83
N ASP A 109 1.83 -3.73 4.02
CA ASP A 109 1.12 -3.66 5.30
C ASP A 109 1.90 -4.37 6.41
N ALA A 110 2.42 -5.59 6.16
CA ALA A 110 3.24 -6.32 7.12
C ALA A 110 4.54 -5.58 7.47
N LEU A 111 5.21 -4.98 6.46
CA LEU A 111 6.43 -4.20 6.64
C LEU A 111 6.23 -2.93 7.49
N PHE A 112 5.01 -2.40 7.59
CA PHE A 112 4.70 -1.30 8.48
C PHE A 112 4.26 -1.78 9.88
N ILE A 113 3.43 -2.82 9.97
CA ILE A 113 2.83 -3.26 11.24
C ILE A 113 3.86 -3.94 12.14
N ILE A 114 4.69 -4.85 11.59
CA ILE A 114 5.66 -5.62 12.37
C ILE A 114 6.66 -4.70 13.09
N PRO A 115 7.37 -3.77 12.43
CA PRO A 115 8.36 -2.94 13.10
C PRO A 115 7.75 -1.99 14.14
N VAL A 116 6.50 -1.56 13.99
CA VAL A 116 5.77 -0.81 15.03
C VAL A 116 5.66 -1.64 16.30
N GLY A 117 5.39 -2.95 16.19
CA GLY A 117 5.37 -3.87 17.32
C GLY A 117 6.72 -3.93 18.04
N TYR A 118 7.83 -3.99 17.31
CA TYR A 118 9.19 -3.98 17.88
C TYR A 118 9.53 -2.66 18.58
N VAL A 119 9.12 -1.53 18.02
CA VAL A 119 9.30 -0.21 18.66
C VAL A 119 8.49 -0.09 19.94
N ALA A 120 7.27 -0.65 19.97
CA ALA A 120 6.44 -0.67 21.17
C ALA A 120 7.03 -1.55 22.29
N GLY A 121 7.76 -2.60 21.92
CA GLY A 121 8.36 -3.55 22.84
C GLY A 121 7.38 -4.42 23.62
N GLY A 122 7.91 -5.30 24.47
CA GLY A 122 7.09 -6.21 25.26
C GLY A 122 6.07 -6.99 24.41
N PHE A 123 4.83 -7.03 24.84
CA PHE A 123 3.72 -7.69 24.11
C PHE A 123 3.36 -7.05 22.74
N GLY A 124 3.97 -5.88 22.45
CA GLY A 124 3.81 -5.23 21.14
C GLY A 124 4.36 -6.03 19.98
N VAL A 125 5.39 -6.84 20.22
CA VAL A 125 6.00 -7.70 19.18
C VAL A 125 4.99 -8.73 18.68
N GLU A 126 4.34 -9.44 19.60
CA GLU A 126 3.31 -10.44 19.27
C GLU A 126 2.11 -9.81 18.57
N LEU A 127 1.68 -8.63 19.03
CA LEU A 127 0.60 -7.87 18.40
C LEU A 127 0.98 -7.41 16.99
N GLY A 128 2.23 -7.02 16.75
CA GLY A 128 2.73 -6.65 15.43
C GLY A 128 2.65 -7.82 14.45
N TRP A 129 3.13 -8.99 14.85
CA TRP A 129 3.02 -10.21 14.03
C TRP A 129 1.58 -10.65 13.82
N LEU A 130 0.76 -10.64 14.87
CA LEU A 130 -0.65 -10.98 14.77
C LEU A 130 -1.39 -10.02 13.82
N GLY A 131 -1.14 -8.71 13.93
CA GLY A 131 -1.74 -7.70 13.07
C GLY A 131 -1.36 -7.89 11.60
N ALA A 132 -0.09 -8.18 11.31
CA ALA A 132 0.38 -8.48 9.96
C ALA A 132 -0.29 -9.75 9.39
N LEU A 133 -0.41 -10.80 10.20
CA LEU A 133 -1.10 -12.04 9.80
C LEU A 133 -2.59 -11.78 9.50
N LEU A 134 -3.28 -11.03 10.35
CA LEU A 134 -4.69 -10.67 10.15
C LEU A 134 -4.89 -9.82 8.89
N ALA A 135 -3.96 -8.91 8.56
CA ALA A 135 -3.99 -8.13 7.33
C ALA A 135 -3.94 -9.04 6.08
N VAL A 136 -3.04 -10.04 6.08
CA VAL A 136 -2.96 -11.04 5.00
C VAL A 136 -4.22 -11.88 4.93
N MET A 137 -4.73 -12.37 6.06
CA MET A 137 -5.94 -13.18 6.14
C MET A 137 -7.17 -12.42 5.63
N THR A 138 -7.30 -11.14 5.95
CA THR A 138 -8.40 -10.29 5.47
C THR A 138 -8.41 -10.19 3.95
N ALA A 139 -7.24 -10.05 3.32
CA ALA A 139 -7.12 -10.03 1.87
C ALA A 139 -7.51 -11.38 1.25
N TYR A 140 -7.07 -12.48 1.86
CA TYR A 140 -7.40 -13.83 1.41
C TYR A 140 -8.91 -14.11 1.46
N PHE A 141 -9.59 -13.76 2.56
CA PHE A 141 -11.03 -13.92 2.68
C PHE A 141 -11.81 -13.05 1.67
N ARG A 142 -11.35 -11.83 1.42
CA ARG A 142 -11.93 -10.96 0.39
C ARG A 142 -11.83 -11.58 -1.00
N TRP A 143 -10.69 -12.21 -1.32
CA TRP A 143 -10.48 -12.87 -2.60
C TRP A 143 -11.37 -14.10 -2.77
N ILE A 144 -11.51 -14.95 -1.73
CA ILE A 144 -12.43 -16.11 -1.75
C ILE A 144 -13.88 -15.65 -1.90
N GLY A 145 -14.27 -14.57 -1.21
CA GLY A 145 -15.61 -14.01 -1.32
C GLY A 145 -15.93 -13.55 -2.74
N ALA A 146 -15.00 -12.89 -3.41
CA ALA A 146 -15.15 -12.46 -4.79
C ALA A 146 -15.22 -13.63 -5.78
N TYR A 147 -14.51 -14.73 -5.51
CA TYR A 147 -14.53 -15.93 -6.38
C TYR A 147 -15.85 -16.71 -6.32
N LYS A 148 -16.57 -16.67 -5.18
CA LYS A 148 -17.85 -17.38 -5.01
C LYS A 148 -19.05 -16.65 -5.64
N THR A 149 -18.91 -15.38 -6.03
CA THR A 149 -20.00 -14.58 -6.62
C THR A 149 -20.01 -14.59 -8.14
N HIS A 150 -19.15 -15.38 -8.78
CA HIS A 150 -19.11 -15.70 -10.20
C HIS A 150 -19.38 -17.20 -10.40
#